data_148dbe0d60da815da45893251b833958
#
_entry.id   148dbe0d60da815da45893251b833958
#
_cell.length_a   1.000
_cell.length_b   1.000
_cell.length_c   1.000
_cell.angle_alpha   90.00
_cell.angle_beta   90.00
_cell.angle_gamma   90.00
#
_symmetry.space_group_name_H-M   'P 1'
#
loop_
_entity.id
_entity.type
_entity.pdbx_description
1 polymer ?
#
loop_
_entity_poly.entity_id
_entity_poly.type
_entity_poly.pdbx_seq_one_letter_code
_entity_poly.pdbx_strand_id
1 'polypeptide(L)'
;MYQPYPSAGQAPEPARPEPPPSMVMAVRLMYAGAVVSAVSLVVGLATVGSLRTALHKSQPSLTPTQLHDLQTVVVVGSVAIGLISIGLWVWMALMNKAGKSWARIVATVLFGLDTLFLLLGVARAGAAASSVVSILIWLIGLGTVILLWRKDSSEYFTAQSAPRAR
;
A
#
# COMPACT_ATOMS: atom_id res chain seq x y z
N MET A 1 -51.48 38.65 15.53
CA MET A 1 -50.11 39.04 15.14
C MET A 1 -49.21 37.84 15.34
N TYR A 2 -48.82 37.16 14.28
CA TYR A 2 -47.87 36.02 14.33
C TYR A 2 -46.46 36.61 14.32
N GLN A 3 -45.73 36.53 15.39
CA GLN A 3 -44.28 36.82 15.37
C GLN A 3 -43.57 35.59 14.78
N PRO A 4 -42.85 35.71 13.66
CA PRO A 4 -42.04 34.61 13.18
C PRO A 4 -40.93 34.35 14.23
N TYR A 5 -40.84 33.10 14.65
CA TYR A 5 -39.70 32.65 15.44
C TYR A 5 -38.40 33.00 14.69
N PRO A 6 -37.41 33.63 15.34
CA PRO A 6 -36.14 33.84 14.70
C PRO A 6 -35.60 32.46 14.33
N SER A 7 -35.36 32.25 13.05
CA SER A 7 -34.66 31.06 12.54
C SER A 7 -33.38 30.94 13.35
N ALA A 8 -33.27 29.93 14.20
CA ALA A 8 -32.03 29.62 14.88
C ALA A 8 -30.98 29.52 13.78
N GLY A 9 -30.09 30.53 13.72
CA GLY A 9 -29.02 30.55 12.75
C GLY A 9 -28.34 29.21 12.81
N GLN A 10 -28.24 28.54 11.68
CA GLN A 10 -27.53 27.26 11.59
C GLN A 10 -26.18 27.47 12.23
N ALA A 11 -25.97 26.85 13.40
CA ALA A 11 -24.65 26.86 14.04
C ALA A 11 -23.63 26.45 12.99
N PRO A 12 -22.52 27.17 12.82
CA PRO A 12 -21.51 26.82 11.84
C PRO A 12 -21.18 25.33 11.98
N GLU A 13 -21.31 24.59 10.88
CA GLU A 13 -20.98 23.15 10.88
C GLU A 13 -19.54 23.00 11.40
N PRO A 14 -19.29 22.18 12.45
CA PRO A 14 -17.97 22.09 13.04
C PRO A 14 -16.96 21.72 11.93
N ALA A 15 -15.96 22.59 11.74
CA ALA A 15 -14.93 22.39 10.75
C ALA A 15 -14.31 20.98 10.93
N ARG A 16 -14.14 20.26 9.84
CA ARG A 16 -13.49 18.94 9.89
C ARG A 16 -12.09 19.13 10.44
N PRO A 17 -11.67 18.30 11.43
CA PRO A 17 -10.31 18.40 11.95
C PRO A 17 -9.32 18.19 10.80
N GLU A 18 -8.34 19.08 10.72
CA GLU A 18 -7.27 18.96 9.74
C GLU A 18 -6.40 17.73 10.03
N PRO A 19 -5.93 17.02 8.99
CA PRO A 19 -5.08 15.86 9.20
C PRO A 19 -3.73 16.28 9.81
N PRO A 20 -3.31 15.64 10.90
CA PRO A 20 -2.04 15.95 11.55
C PRO A 20 -0.84 15.66 10.63
N PRO A 21 0.32 16.30 10.86
CA PRO A 21 1.52 16.09 10.03
C PRO A 21 1.94 14.63 9.89
N SER A 22 1.76 13.82 10.94
CA SER A 22 2.01 12.38 10.92
C SER A 22 1.14 11.64 9.91
N MET A 23 -0.15 11.99 9.83
CA MET A 23 -1.07 11.42 8.84
C MET A 23 -0.71 11.85 7.43
N VAL A 24 -0.39 13.13 7.22
CA VAL A 24 0.05 13.65 5.92
C VAL A 24 1.31 12.91 5.44
N MET A 25 2.27 12.70 6.34
CA MET A 25 3.50 11.96 6.03
C MET A 25 3.21 10.48 5.71
N ALA A 26 2.35 9.81 6.48
CA ALA A 26 1.94 8.43 6.20
C ALA A 26 1.32 8.29 4.81
N VAL A 27 0.42 9.20 4.43
CA VAL A 27 -0.20 9.23 3.09
C VAL A 27 0.83 9.47 1.99
N ARG A 28 1.82 10.37 2.21
CA ARG A 28 2.91 10.58 1.26
C ARG A 28 3.79 9.33 1.08
N LEU A 29 4.10 8.63 2.17
CA LEU A 29 4.83 7.36 2.09
C LEU A 29 4.04 6.29 1.33
N MET A 30 2.72 6.22 1.49
CA MET A 30 1.88 5.30 0.71
C MET A 30 1.94 5.62 -0.79
N TYR A 31 1.89 6.90 -1.18
CA TYR A 31 2.07 7.28 -2.58
C TYR A 31 3.49 6.98 -3.09
N ALA A 32 4.52 7.17 -2.26
CA ALA A 32 5.88 6.75 -2.61
C ALA A 32 5.96 5.23 -2.84
N GLY A 33 5.29 4.42 -2.00
CA GLY A 33 5.16 2.98 -2.20
C GLY A 33 4.50 2.62 -3.54
N ALA A 34 3.42 3.33 -3.91
CA ALA A 34 2.77 3.15 -5.22
C ALA A 34 3.72 3.47 -6.39
N VAL A 35 4.48 4.57 -6.30
CA VAL A 35 5.46 4.96 -7.33
C VAL A 35 6.58 3.93 -7.44
N VAL A 36 7.16 3.48 -6.32
CA VAL A 36 8.20 2.44 -6.32
C VAL A 36 7.67 1.14 -6.92
N SER A 37 6.43 0.74 -6.59
CA SER A 37 5.80 -0.45 -7.18
C SER A 37 5.60 -0.30 -8.69
N ALA A 38 5.16 0.88 -9.15
CA ALA A 38 4.98 1.15 -10.58
C ALA A 38 6.31 1.11 -11.35
N VAL A 39 7.36 1.74 -10.81
CA VAL A 39 8.71 1.70 -11.38
C VAL A 39 9.23 0.27 -11.43
N SER A 40 9.03 -0.50 -10.35
CA SER A 40 9.44 -1.91 -10.30
C SER A 40 8.73 -2.76 -11.36
N LEU A 41 7.44 -2.53 -11.60
CA LEU A 41 6.68 -3.20 -12.64
C LEU A 41 7.25 -2.88 -14.04
N VAL A 42 7.51 -1.59 -14.32
CA VAL A 42 8.09 -1.16 -15.60
C VAL A 42 9.48 -1.77 -15.83
N VAL A 43 10.36 -1.74 -14.83
CA VAL A 43 11.69 -2.35 -14.89
C VAL A 43 11.58 -3.86 -15.09
N GLY A 44 10.68 -4.54 -14.38
CA GLY A 44 10.42 -5.96 -14.54
C GLY A 44 10.01 -6.31 -15.96
N LEU A 45 9.12 -5.54 -16.58
CA LEU A 45 8.71 -5.72 -17.98
C LEU A 45 9.86 -5.45 -18.97
N ALA A 46 10.67 -4.43 -18.72
CA ALA A 46 11.82 -4.12 -19.57
C ALA A 46 12.89 -5.23 -19.54
N THR A 47 12.93 -6.02 -18.45
CA THR A 47 13.93 -7.08 -18.23
C THR A 47 13.39 -8.50 -18.47
N VAL A 48 12.23 -8.65 -19.10
CA VAL A 48 11.62 -9.97 -19.40
C VAL A 48 12.56 -10.89 -20.21
N GLY A 49 13.39 -10.33 -21.08
CA GLY A 49 14.38 -11.11 -21.84
C GLY A 49 15.40 -11.83 -20.95
N SER A 50 15.84 -11.21 -19.85
CA SER A 50 16.77 -11.81 -18.88
C SER A 50 16.10 -12.89 -18.03
N LEU A 51 14.77 -12.80 -17.84
CA LEU A 51 13.98 -13.80 -17.11
C LEU A 51 14.05 -15.17 -17.82
N ARG A 52 13.93 -15.19 -19.15
CA ARG A 52 14.05 -16.45 -19.92
C ARG A 52 15.40 -17.13 -19.72
N THR A 53 16.47 -16.35 -19.76
CA THR A 53 17.83 -16.85 -19.51
C THR A 53 17.97 -17.39 -18.09
N ALA A 54 17.44 -16.68 -17.09
CA ALA A 54 17.45 -17.11 -15.68
C ALA A 54 16.63 -18.39 -15.47
N LEU A 55 15.46 -18.50 -16.09
CA LEU A 55 14.61 -19.71 -16.03
C LEU A 55 15.31 -20.90 -16.65
N HIS A 56 15.92 -20.76 -17.83
CA HIS A 56 16.66 -21.83 -18.49
C HIS A 56 17.85 -22.30 -17.63
N LYS A 57 18.54 -21.37 -16.98
CA LYS A 57 19.66 -21.70 -16.09
C LYS A 57 19.23 -22.40 -14.81
N SER A 58 18.08 -22.03 -14.23
CA SER A 58 17.56 -22.64 -13.00
C SER A 58 16.81 -23.97 -13.27
N GLN A 59 16.31 -24.18 -14.48
CA GLN A 59 15.50 -25.32 -14.89
C GLN A 59 16.00 -25.88 -16.25
N PRO A 60 17.22 -26.44 -16.31
CA PRO A 60 17.82 -26.87 -17.57
C PRO A 60 17.12 -28.07 -18.23
N SER A 61 16.28 -28.78 -17.49
CA SER A 61 15.51 -29.94 -17.98
C SER A 61 14.23 -29.58 -18.74
N LEU A 62 13.81 -28.30 -18.70
CA LEU A 62 12.58 -27.88 -19.36
C LEU A 62 12.78 -27.72 -20.88
N THR A 63 11.78 -28.18 -21.64
CA THR A 63 11.73 -27.95 -23.09
C THR A 63 11.51 -26.47 -23.41
N PRO A 64 11.86 -26.02 -24.64
CA PRO A 64 11.63 -24.62 -25.06
C PRO A 64 10.17 -24.18 -24.90
N THR A 65 9.21 -25.06 -25.14
CA THR A 65 7.76 -24.79 -24.97
C THR A 65 7.41 -24.59 -23.51
N GLN A 66 7.85 -25.48 -22.64
CA GLN A 66 7.62 -25.38 -21.19
C GLN A 66 8.26 -24.11 -20.59
N LEU A 67 9.45 -23.72 -21.07
CA LEU A 67 10.09 -22.45 -20.67
C LEU A 67 9.27 -21.24 -21.10
N HIS A 68 8.69 -21.26 -22.31
CA HIS A 68 7.82 -20.20 -22.78
C HIS A 68 6.55 -20.08 -21.95
N ASP A 69 5.90 -21.20 -21.67
CA ASP A 69 4.68 -21.24 -20.85
C ASP A 69 4.96 -20.75 -19.43
N LEU A 70 6.04 -21.21 -18.81
CA LEU A 70 6.47 -20.76 -17.48
C LEU A 70 6.78 -19.25 -17.49
N GLN A 71 7.50 -18.75 -18.47
CA GLN A 71 7.77 -17.32 -18.62
C GLN A 71 6.48 -16.51 -18.74
N THR A 72 5.52 -16.97 -19.54
CA THR A 72 4.23 -16.32 -19.71
C THR A 72 3.46 -16.25 -18.40
N VAL A 73 3.37 -17.36 -17.65
CA VAL A 73 2.72 -17.40 -16.35
C VAL A 73 3.38 -16.44 -15.35
N VAL A 74 4.71 -16.41 -15.29
CA VAL A 74 5.46 -15.53 -14.40
C VAL A 74 5.23 -14.06 -14.77
N VAL A 75 5.28 -13.71 -16.04
CA VAL A 75 5.08 -12.32 -16.51
C VAL A 75 3.65 -11.85 -16.23
N VAL A 76 2.64 -12.64 -16.65
CA VAL A 76 1.23 -12.29 -16.42
C VAL A 76 0.92 -12.19 -14.94
N GLY A 77 1.39 -13.14 -14.14
CA GLY A 77 1.24 -13.11 -12.69
C GLY A 77 1.91 -11.89 -12.06
N SER A 78 3.12 -11.54 -12.47
CA SER A 78 3.85 -10.36 -11.99
C SER A 78 3.14 -9.05 -12.33
N VAL A 79 2.59 -8.94 -13.54
CA VAL A 79 1.79 -7.78 -13.96
C VAL A 79 0.54 -7.65 -13.10
N ALA A 80 -0.21 -8.74 -12.92
CA ALA A 80 -1.43 -8.73 -12.13
C ALA A 80 -1.13 -8.34 -10.67
N ILE A 81 -0.14 -8.96 -10.04
CA ILE A 81 0.28 -8.64 -8.67
C ILE A 81 0.78 -7.20 -8.57
N GLY A 82 1.57 -6.73 -9.54
CA GLY A 82 2.08 -5.36 -9.57
C GLY A 82 0.96 -4.32 -9.64
N LEU A 83 -0.03 -4.52 -10.50
CA LEU A 83 -1.20 -3.63 -10.62
C LEU A 83 -2.05 -3.65 -9.33
N ILE A 84 -2.28 -4.82 -8.75
CA ILE A 84 -2.99 -4.95 -7.47
C ILE A 84 -2.22 -4.21 -6.36
N SER A 85 -0.90 -4.36 -6.31
CA SER A 85 -0.05 -3.67 -5.32
C SER A 85 -0.15 -2.16 -5.44
N ILE A 86 -0.02 -1.61 -6.66
CA ILE A 86 -0.17 -0.17 -6.92
C ILE A 86 -1.57 0.30 -6.49
N GLY A 87 -2.61 -0.44 -6.88
CA GLY A 87 -4.00 -0.14 -6.52
C GLY A 87 -4.22 -0.14 -5.00
N LEU A 88 -3.66 -1.11 -4.29
CA LEU A 88 -3.73 -1.20 -2.83
C LEU A 88 -3.04 -0.02 -2.15
N TRP A 89 -1.84 0.37 -2.59
CA TRP A 89 -1.14 1.52 -2.05
C TRP A 89 -1.96 2.81 -2.19
N VAL A 90 -2.48 3.08 -3.39
CA VAL A 90 -3.30 4.27 -3.67
C VAL A 90 -4.61 4.24 -2.90
N TRP A 91 -5.31 3.09 -2.90
CA TRP A 91 -6.58 2.94 -2.20
C TRP A 91 -6.41 3.14 -0.69
N MET A 92 -5.38 2.54 -0.09
CA MET A 92 -5.08 2.72 1.33
C MET A 92 -4.69 4.16 1.66
N ALA A 93 -3.95 4.85 0.77
CA ALA A 93 -3.64 6.27 0.93
C ALA A 93 -4.92 7.12 1.01
N LEU A 94 -5.87 6.88 0.10
CA LEU A 94 -7.16 7.58 0.07
C LEU A 94 -8.01 7.30 1.30
N MET A 95 -8.10 6.03 1.72
CA MET A 95 -8.91 5.63 2.89
C MET A 95 -8.34 6.16 4.20
N ASN A 96 -7.02 6.14 4.38
CA ASN A 96 -6.38 6.72 5.56
C ASN A 96 -6.51 8.26 5.56
N LYS A 97 -6.32 8.91 4.40
CA LYS A 97 -6.56 10.36 4.25
C LYS A 97 -8.00 10.74 4.62
N ALA A 98 -8.98 9.89 4.28
CA ALA A 98 -10.38 10.07 4.65
C ALA A 98 -10.68 9.79 6.13
N GLY A 99 -9.69 9.46 6.96
CA GLY A 99 -9.84 9.21 8.38
C GLY A 99 -10.61 7.94 8.73
N LYS A 100 -10.64 6.95 7.83
CA LYS A 100 -11.32 5.68 8.08
C LYS A 100 -10.52 4.80 9.04
N SER A 101 -11.00 4.62 10.27
CA SER A 101 -10.30 3.88 11.33
C SER A 101 -9.95 2.44 10.96
N TRP A 102 -10.77 1.77 10.14
CA TRP A 102 -10.49 0.42 9.66
C TRP A 102 -9.27 0.36 8.72
N ALA A 103 -9.00 1.47 8.00
CA ALA A 103 -7.93 1.49 7.02
C ALA A 103 -6.55 1.29 7.65
N ARG A 104 -6.29 1.84 8.85
CA ARG A 104 -5.03 1.61 9.57
C ARG A 104 -4.84 0.15 9.98
N ILE A 105 -5.94 -0.54 10.32
CA ILE A 105 -5.90 -1.97 10.69
C ILE A 105 -5.54 -2.79 9.46
N VAL A 106 -6.22 -2.54 8.33
CA VAL A 106 -5.92 -3.21 7.06
C VAL A 106 -4.50 -2.93 6.61
N ALA A 107 -4.00 -1.68 6.71
CA ALA A 107 -2.62 -1.35 6.38
C ALA A 107 -1.62 -2.15 7.24
N THR A 108 -1.90 -2.32 8.53
CA THR A 108 -1.05 -3.11 9.44
C THR A 108 -1.07 -4.60 9.08
N VAL A 109 -2.23 -5.15 8.74
CA VAL A 109 -2.37 -6.54 8.30
C VAL A 109 -1.61 -6.78 6.98
N LEU A 110 -1.77 -5.89 6.01
CA LEU A 110 -1.05 -5.97 4.73
C LEU A 110 0.46 -5.90 4.93
N PHE A 111 0.94 -5.00 5.79
CA PHE A 111 2.36 -4.92 6.15
C PHE A 111 2.85 -6.19 6.87
N GLY A 112 2.02 -6.78 7.75
CA GLY A 112 2.33 -8.06 8.39
C GLY A 112 2.48 -9.20 7.38
N LEU A 113 1.60 -9.27 6.38
CA LEU A 113 1.68 -10.23 5.28
C LEU A 113 2.92 -9.99 4.42
N ASP A 114 3.22 -8.75 4.06
CA ASP A 114 4.43 -8.39 3.31
C ASP A 114 5.69 -8.82 4.06
N THR A 115 5.76 -8.55 5.37
CA THR A 115 6.85 -9.00 6.24
C THR A 115 6.99 -10.53 6.24
N LEU A 116 5.87 -11.25 6.35
CA LEU A 116 5.87 -12.72 6.30
C LEU A 116 6.41 -13.23 4.97
N PHE A 117 5.96 -12.68 3.84
CA PHE A 117 6.46 -13.08 2.52
C PHE A 117 7.94 -12.76 2.34
N LEU A 118 8.41 -11.60 2.82
CA LEU A 118 9.82 -11.23 2.81
C LEU A 118 10.66 -12.25 3.58
N LEU A 119 10.25 -12.59 4.80
CA LEU A 119 10.95 -13.56 5.65
C LEU A 119 10.98 -14.98 5.03
N LEU A 120 9.85 -15.42 4.45
CA LEU A 120 9.78 -16.70 3.75
C LEU A 120 10.66 -16.69 2.50
N GLY A 121 10.75 -15.59 1.78
CA GLY A 121 11.65 -15.41 0.63
C GLY A 121 13.11 -15.54 1.05
N VAL A 122 13.51 -14.84 2.10
CA VAL A 122 14.86 -14.92 2.66
C VAL A 122 15.20 -16.33 3.16
N ALA A 123 14.25 -16.98 3.84
CA ALA A 123 14.46 -18.35 4.35
C ALA A 123 14.66 -19.40 3.24
N ARG A 124 14.00 -19.22 2.09
CA ARG A 124 14.06 -20.17 0.97
C ARG A 124 15.27 -19.94 0.05
N ALA A 125 15.61 -18.70 -0.24
CA ALA A 125 16.61 -18.35 -1.25
C ALA A 125 17.83 -17.60 -0.70
N GLY A 126 17.89 -17.38 0.63
CA GLY A 126 18.93 -16.62 1.31
C GLY A 126 18.75 -15.10 1.17
N ALA A 127 19.47 -14.37 2.02
CA ALA A 127 19.37 -12.89 2.06
C ALA A 127 19.76 -12.21 0.74
N ALA A 128 20.62 -12.82 -0.06
CA ALA A 128 21.03 -12.31 -1.37
C ALA A 128 19.88 -12.28 -2.41
N ALA A 129 18.80 -13.03 -2.18
CA ALA A 129 17.63 -13.01 -3.06
C ALA A 129 16.67 -11.84 -2.77
N SER A 130 16.84 -11.16 -1.64
CA SER A 130 16.07 -9.96 -1.32
C SER A 130 16.57 -8.80 -2.17
N SER A 131 15.76 -8.35 -3.12
CA SER A 131 16.12 -7.18 -3.91
C SER A 131 16.13 -5.92 -3.03
N VAL A 132 17.00 -4.96 -3.35
CA VAL A 132 17.03 -3.63 -2.70
C VAL A 132 15.64 -2.98 -2.73
N VAL A 133 14.89 -3.20 -3.80
CA VAL A 133 13.52 -2.71 -3.98
C VAL A 133 12.56 -3.31 -2.95
N SER A 134 12.65 -4.61 -2.68
CA SER A 134 11.80 -5.26 -1.67
C SER A 134 12.05 -4.69 -0.27
N ILE A 135 13.31 -4.47 0.07
CA ILE A 135 13.68 -3.83 1.34
C ILE A 135 13.17 -2.38 1.40
N LEU A 136 13.28 -1.63 0.30
CA LEU A 136 12.78 -0.25 0.22
C LEU A 136 11.26 -0.19 0.41
N ILE A 137 10.50 -1.05 -0.25
CA ILE A 137 9.04 -1.15 -0.10
C ILE A 137 8.69 -1.52 1.35
N TRP A 138 9.39 -2.47 1.93
CA TRP A 138 9.19 -2.88 3.32
C TRP A 138 9.47 -1.72 4.30
N LEU A 139 10.54 -0.95 4.10
CA LEU A 139 10.85 0.24 4.92
C LEU A 139 9.77 1.33 4.80
N ILE A 140 9.24 1.55 3.60
CA ILE A 140 8.12 2.46 3.36
C ILE A 140 6.88 1.98 4.13
N GLY A 141 6.58 0.69 4.07
CA GLY A 141 5.49 0.06 4.81
C GLY A 141 5.64 0.22 6.32
N LEU A 142 6.84 -0.07 6.84
CA LEU A 142 7.17 0.09 8.26
C LEU A 142 6.96 1.53 8.72
N GLY A 143 7.55 2.50 8.00
CA GLY A 143 7.39 3.92 8.30
C GLY A 143 5.93 4.36 8.27
N THR A 144 5.17 3.87 7.30
CA THR A 144 3.73 4.14 7.19
C THR A 144 2.96 3.62 8.41
N VAL A 145 3.18 2.36 8.81
CA VAL A 145 2.51 1.77 9.99
C VAL A 145 2.86 2.53 11.25
N ILE A 146 4.13 2.83 11.49
CA ILE A 146 4.57 3.62 12.65
C ILE A 146 3.84 4.97 12.72
N LEU A 147 3.75 5.70 11.60
CA LEU A 147 3.09 7.00 11.53
C LEU A 147 1.58 6.91 11.75
N LEU A 148 0.91 5.85 11.27
CA LEU A 148 -0.53 5.64 11.45
C LEU A 148 -0.89 5.35 12.92
N TRP A 149 0.02 4.76 13.70
CA TRP A 149 -0.21 4.43 15.11
C TRP A 149 0.32 5.48 16.07
N ARG A 150 0.85 6.61 15.58
CA ARG A 150 1.19 7.74 16.45
C ARG A 150 -0.06 8.32 17.11
N LYS A 151 0.13 8.90 18.30
CA LYS A 151 -0.95 9.50 19.10
C LYS A 151 -1.78 10.50 18.30
N ASP A 152 -1.11 11.43 17.60
CA ASP A 152 -1.76 12.47 16.80
C ASP A 152 -2.65 11.88 15.69
N SER A 153 -2.16 10.82 15.01
CA SER A 153 -2.95 10.10 13.99
C SER A 153 -4.13 9.38 14.61
N SER A 154 -3.96 8.79 15.80
CA SER A 154 -5.04 8.07 16.50
C SER A 154 -6.14 9.02 16.96
N GLU A 155 -5.80 10.20 17.44
CA GLU A 155 -6.76 11.26 17.81
C GLU A 155 -7.56 11.74 16.59
N TYR A 156 -6.90 11.90 15.44
CA TYR A 156 -7.55 12.25 14.18
C TYR A 156 -8.61 11.20 13.77
N PHE A 157 -8.28 9.92 13.81
CA PHE A 157 -9.23 8.85 13.50
C PHE A 157 -10.42 8.83 14.46
N THR A 158 -10.18 9.07 15.75
CA THR A 158 -11.24 9.13 16.76
C THR A 158 -12.16 10.31 16.52
N ALA A 159 -11.61 11.49 16.23
CA ALA A 159 -12.39 12.68 15.92
C ALA A 159 -13.24 12.54 14.66
N GLN A 160 -12.71 11.86 13.62
CA GLN A 160 -13.47 11.59 12.38
C GLN A 160 -14.56 10.53 12.56
N SER A 161 -14.42 9.65 13.54
CA SER A 161 -15.37 8.56 13.82
C SER A 161 -16.45 8.96 14.82
N ALA A 162 -16.34 10.14 15.47
CA ALA A 162 -17.32 10.62 16.44
C ALA A 162 -18.70 10.84 15.77
N PRO A 163 -19.81 10.37 16.39
CA PRO A 163 -21.15 10.62 15.90
C PRO A 163 -21.40 12.13 15.87
N ARG A 164 -21.85 12.64 14.72
CA ARG A 164 -22.30 14.03 14.64
C ARG A 164 -23.60 14.15 15.43
N ALA A 165 -23.64 15.05 16.41
CA ALA A 165 -24.89 15.45 17.01
C ALA A 165 -25.80 16.01 15.90
N ARG A 166 -26.92 15.34 15.64
CA ARG A 166 -27.96 15.78 14.73
C ARG A 166 -28.84 16.83 15.44
#